data_4dd57720dc385e8dd84b7c58e2a71ebf
#
_entry.id   4dd57720dc385e8dd84b7c58e2a71ebf
#
_cell.length_a   1.000
_cell.length_b   1.000
_cell.length_c   1.000
_cell.angle_alpha   90.00
_cell.angle_beta   90.00
_cell.angle_gamma   90.00
#
_symmetry.space_group_name_H-M   'P 1'
#
loop_
_entity.id
_entity.type
_entity.pdbx_description
1 polymer ?
#
loop_
_entity_poly.entity_id
_entity_poly.type
_entity_poly.pdbx_seq_one_letter_code
_entity_poly.pdbx_strand_id
1 'polypeptide(L)'
;MKIVIPMAGAGKRFSDKGYKDQKPAIPTIDRYTGELYPMVVCATRDLRQADDDGDNIIYIDRKSEENDITIVERKIQEFYPRAAFITVDHVTEGQACTCLLAKDKINNDEELLIAGCDNGMDYSLDKFNDLREETDVIVFTYRNNESVCENPNQYGWVKVDSDNNITGLSIKKAISNEPKKDHAIVSTFWFKKGSIFVEASEKMIAENDRINNEFYVDQAIKHVLDLGYSAKVFEIDRYVGWGTPTDFENYQNTIKYWKDFWIEEDEREEK
;
A
#
# COMPACT_ATOMS: atom_id res chain seq x y z
N MET A 1 16.92 -3.43 -4.18
CA MET A 1 15.53 -2.93 -4.34
C MET A 1 15.27 -1.83 -3.32
N LYS A 2 14.73 -0.69 -3.72
CA LYS A 2 14.26 0.36 -2.80
C LYS A 2 12.76 0.19 -2.57
N ILE A 3 12.30 0.50 -1.36
CA ILE A 3 10.89 0.50 -0.99
C ILE A 3 10.47 1.93 -0.66
N VAL A 4 9.40 2.42 -1.28
CA VAL A 4 8.82 3.74 -0.99
C VAL A 4 7.42 3.56 -0.40
N ILE A 5 7.20 4.15 0.78
CA ILE A 5 5.91 4.12 1.47
C ILE A 5 5.38 5.55 1.61
N PRO A 6 4.49 5.98 0.68
CA PRO A 6 3.86 7.29 0.76
C PRO A 6 2.77 7.28 1.83
N MET A 7 2.92 8.15 2.84
CA MET A 7 1.97 8.27 3.95
C MET A 7 1.64 9.73 4.31
N ALA A 8 1.88 10.68 3.38
CA ALA A 8 1.64 12.12 3.57
C ALA A 8 0.17 12.55 3.35
N GLY A 9 -0.75 11.60 3.14
CA GLY A 9 -2.17 11.88 2.91
C GLY A 9 -2.87 12.54 4.11
N ALA A 10 -4.01 13.20 3.84
CA ALA A 10 -4.77 13.94 4.88
C ALA A 10 -5.34 13.04 6.00
N GLY A 11 -5.54 11.75 5.77
CA GLY A 11 -6.13 10.85 6.77
C GLY A 11 -7.57 11.21 7.19
N LYS A 12 -8.28 12.02 6.39
CA LYS A 12 -9.52 12.68 6.76
C LYS A 12 -10.61 11.75 7.30
N ARG A 13 -10.77 10.55 6.72
CA ARG A 13 -11.77 9.57 7.17
C ARG A 13 -11.60 9.20 8.66
N PHE A 14 -10.34 9.06 9.11
CA PHE A 14 -10.02 8.74 10.50
C PHE A 14 -10.17 9.94 11.42
N SER A 15 -9.70 11.13 11.02
CA SER A 15 -9.90 12.36 11.82
C SER A 15 -11.38 12.74 11.97
N ASP A 16 -12.18 12.61 10.92
CA ASP A 16 -13.63 12.84 10.95
C ASP A 16 -14.35 11.85 11.90
N LYS A 17 -13.79 10.65 12.11
CA LYS A 17 -14.29 9.63 13.05
C LYS A 17 -13.78 9.83 14.48
N GLY A 18 -12.92 10.83 14.71
CA GLY A 18 -12.41 11.20 16.04
C GLY A 18 -11.08 10.55 16.43
N TYR A 19 -10.39 9.90 15.52
CA TYR A 19 -9.03 9.41 15.76
C TYR A 19 -8.08 10.61 15.91
N LYS A 20 -7.28 10.61 16.99
CA LYS A 20 -6.35 11.70 17.31
C LYS A 20 -4.99 11.52 16.64
N ASP A 21 -4.55 10.27 16.49
CA ASP A 21 -3.29 9.96 15.84
C ASP A 21 -3.40 10.14 14.32
N GLN A 22 -2.32 10.55 13.68
CA GLN A 22 -2.21 10.47 12.23
C GLN A 22 -2.38 9.01 11.79
N LYS A 23 -3.05 8.77 10.67
CA LYS A 23 -3.40 7.42 10.22
C LYS A 23 -2.24 6.41 10.27
N PRO A 24 -1.01 6.70 9.77
CA PRO A 24 0.10 5.76 9.83
C PRO A 24 0.54 5.39 11.26
N ALA A 25 0.27 6.26 12.24
CA ALA A 25 0.64 6.09 13.65
C ALA A 25 -0.44 5.43 14.51
N ILE A 26 -1.64 5.17 13.97
CA ILE A 26 -2.75 4.55 14.72
C ILE A 26 -2.30 3.18 15.23
N PRO A 27 -2.42 2.91 16.56
CA PRO A 27 -2.10 1.62 17.12
C PRO A 27 -2.95 0.51 16.50
N THR A 28 -2.30 -0.43 15.84
CA THR A 28 -2.90 -1.54 15.11
C THR A 28 -2.42 -2.85 15.72
N ILE A 29 -3.31 -3.80 15.97
CA ILE A 29 -2.92 -5.13 16.46
C ILE A 29 -2.14 -5.83 15.34
N ASP A 30 -0.87 -6.14 15.61
CA ASP A 30 -0.07 -6.95 14.71
C ASP A 30 -0.59 -8.39 14.73
N ARG A 31 -0.90 -8.93 13.55
CA ARG A 31 -1.53 -10.25 13.41
C ARG A 31 -0.60 -11.43 13.73
N TYR A 32 0.70 -11.20 13.82
CA TYR A 32 1.68 -12.24 14.14
C TYR A 32 2.00 -12.30 15.62
N THR A 33 2.07 -11.15 16.30
CA THR A 33 2.43 -11.07 17.72
C THR A 33 1.24 -10.80 18.64
N GLY A 34 0.15 -10.25 18.10
CA GLY A 34 -0.99 -9.78 18.88
C GLY A 34 -0.73 -8.49 19.68
N GLU A 35 0.43 -7.86 19.49
CA GLU A 35 0.81 -6.59 20.12
C GLU A 35 0.36 -5.39 19.28
N LEU A 36 0.39 -4.20 19.90
CA LEU A 36 0.04 -2.95 19.22
C LEU A 36 1.27 -2.29 18.64
N TYR A 37 1.31 -2.16 17.29
CA TYR A 37 2.31 -1.41 16.55
C TYR A 37 1.65 -0.28 15.75
N PRO A 38 2.40 0.75 15.31
CA PRO A 38 1.88 1.72 14.35
C PRO A 38 1.34 1.02 13.09
N MET A 39 0.22 1.48 12.55
CA MET A 39 -0.40 0.88 11.36
C MET A 39 0.60 0.67 10.22
N VAL A 40 1.43 1.68 9.94
CA VAL A 40 2.45 1.58 8.88
C VAL A 40 3.52 0.53 9.19
N VAL A 41 3.85 0.30 10.45
CA VAL A 41 4.80 -0.76 10.85
C VAL A 41 4.18 -2.13 10.56
N CYS A 42 2.90 -2.34 10.94
CA CYS A 42 2.19 -3.57 10.59
C CYS A 42 2.16 -3.79 9.06
N ALA A 43 1.93 -2.74 8.26
CA ALA A 43 1.94 -2.83 6.80
C ALA A 43 3.33 -3.18 6.25
N THR A 44 4.38 -2.53 6.79
CA THR A 44 5.77 -2.77 6.35
C THR A 44 6.24 -4.19 6.67
N ARG A 45 5.84 -4.76 7.80
CA ARG A 45 6.19 -6.14 8.21
C ARG A 45 5.72 -7.21 7.22
N ASP A 46 4.70 -6.92 6.44
CA ASP A 46 4.18 -7.83 5.42
C ASP A 46 4.97 -7.77 4.10
N LEU A 47 5.83 -6.76 3.94
CA LEU A 47 6.70 -6.62 2.76
C LEU A 47 7.92 -7.52 2.91
N ARG A 48 7.90 -8.65 2.22
CA ARG A 48 8.97 -9.67 2.27
C ARG A 48 10.33 -9.17 1.77
N GLN A 49 10.37 -8.00 1.13
CA GLN A 49 11.56 -7.35 0.57
C GLN A 49 12.13 -6.26 1.48
N ALA A 50 11.45 -5.96 2.58
CA ALA A 50 11.92 -4.99 3.56
C ALA A 50 13.11 -5.56 4.35
N ASP A 51 14.19 -4.78 4.47
CA ASP A 51 15.31 -5.13 5.34
C ASP A 51 14.88 -5.01 6.82
N ASP A 52 15.39 -5.87 7.68
CA ASP A 52 15.00 -5.93 9.10
C ASP A 52 15.24 -4.61 9.84
N ASP A 53 16.26 -3.84 9.45
CA ASP A 53 16.60 -2.53 10.00
C ASP A 53 16.08 -1.35 9.17
N GLY A 54 15.45 -1.62 8.01
CA GLY A 54 14.83 -0.64 7.13
C GLY A 54 15.77 0.12 6.21
N ASP A 55 17.02 -0.32 6.01
CA ASP A 55 18.02 0.39 5.18
C ASP A 55 17.56 0.63 3.72
N ASN A 56 16.67 -0.21 3.22
CA ASN A 56 16.12 -0.09 1.88
C ASN A 56 14.77 0.66 1.82
N ILE A 57 14.27 1.20 2.95
CA ILE A 57 12.94 1.81 3.04
C ILE A 57 13.04 3.35 3.08
N ILE A 58 12.16 3.99 2.31
CA ILE A 58 11.96 5.45 2.30
C ILE A 58 10.51 5.72 2.66
N TYR A 59 10.27 6.25 3.85
CA TYR A 59 8.96 6.74 4.24
C TYR A 59 8.80 8.20 3.82
N ILE A 60 7.63 8.55 3.27
CA ILE A 60 7.32 9.93 2.92
C ILE A 60 6.12 10.36 3.73
N ASP A 61 6.35 11.16 4.75
CA ASP A 61 5.34 11.59 5.70
C ASP A 61 5.03 13.09 5.60
N ARG A 62 4.06 13.52 6.39
CA ARG A 62 3.67 14.94 6.45
C ARG A 62 3.81 15.47 7.87
N LYS A 63 4.44 16.64 8.03
CA LYS A 63 4.52 17.35 9.30
C LYS A 63 3.12 17.56 9.88
N SER A 64 2.97 17.33 11.17
CA SER A 64 1.88 17.92 11.95
C SER A 64 2.32 19.30 12.41
N GLU A 65 1.38 20.23 12.57
CA GLU A 65 1.66 21.64 12.88
C GLU A 65 2.51 21.85 14.16
N GLU A 66 2.71 20.84 14.99
CA GLU A 66 3.31 20.98 16.33
C GLU A 66 4.78 20.47 16.45
N ASN A 67 5.34 19.72 15.51
CA ASN A 67 6.68 19.12 15.68
C ASN A 67 7.49 18.97 14.38
N ASP A 68 8.80 19.27 14.46
CA ASP A 68 9.74 19.12 13.33
C ASP A 68 10.07 17.65 12.99
N ILE A 69 10.07 16.77 13.98
CA ILE A 69 10.15 15.32 13.79
C ILE A 69 8.78 14.76 14.14
N THR A 70 8.13 14.10 13.18
CA THR A 70 6.77 13.62 13.40
C THR A 70 6.75 12.50 14.44
N ILE A 71 5.65 12.41 15.19
CA ILE A 71 5.43 11.28 16.11
C ILE A 71 5.49 9.96 15.34
N VAL A 72 5.04 9.97 14.09
CA VAL A 72 5.06 8.83 13.18
C VAL A 72 6.50 8.37 12.92
N GLU A 73 7.40 9.29 12.55
CA GLU A 73 8.81 8.99 12.30
C GLU A 73 9.47 8.33 13.51
N ARG A 74 9.31 8.91 14.72
CA ARG A 74 9.89 8.34 15.95
C ARG A 74 9.40 6.92 16.21
N LYS A 75 8.09 6.69 16.05
CA LYS A 75 7.50 5.36 16.24
C LYS A 75 8.00 4.35 15.21
N ILE A 76 8.26 4.77 13.97
CA ILE A 76 8.82 3.89 12.93
C ILE A 76 10.28 3.57 13.22
N GLN A 77 11.09 4.55 13.67
CA GLN A 77 12.51 4.36 13.96
C GLN A 77 12.77 3.35 15.10
N GLU A 78 11.78 3.09 15.96
CA GLU A 78 11.87 2.02 16.96
C GLU A 78 11.96 0.62 16.33
N PHE A 79 11.42 0.45 15.11
CA PHE A 79 11.38 -0.83 14.38
C PHE A 79 12.36 -0.86 13.20
N TYR A 80 12.52 0.28 12.53
CA TYR A 80 13.32 0.44 11.31
C TYR A 80 14.32 1.60 11.50
N PRO A 81 15.37 1.42 12.32
CA PRO A 81 16.26 2.51 12.72
C PRO A 81 17.09 3.10 11.58
N ARG A 82 17.25 2.40 10.46
CA ARG A 82 18.00 2.87 9.28
C ARG A 82 17.12 3.36 8.15
N ALA A 83 15.78 3.34 8.32
CA ALA A 83 14.88 3.85 7.32
C ALA A 83 15.11 5.34 7.04
N ALA A 84 15.00 5.72 5.77
CA ALA A 84 15.06 7.12 5.35
C ALA A 84 13.66 7.77 5.44
N PHE A 85 13.65 9.07 5.77
CA PHE A 85 12.43 9.87 5.83
C PHE A 85 12.52 11.07 4.88
N ILE A 86 11.40 11.37 4.23
CA ILE A 86 11.18 12.61 3.48
C ILE A 86 9.90 13.21 4.05
N THR A 87 10.01 14.39 4.67
CA THR A 87 8.89 15.03 5.35
C THR A 87 8.45 16.28 4.58
N VAL A 88 7.15 16.38 4.32
CA VAL A 88 6.53 17.52 3.64
C VAL A 88 5.60 18.28 4.58
N ASP A 89 5.38 19.56 4.30
CA ASP A 89 4.52 20.45 5.11
C ASP A 89 3.09 20.60 4.57
N HIS A 90 2.80 19.99 3.42
CA HIS A 90 1.51 20.09 2.75
C HIS A 90 1.05 18.74 2.18
N VAL A 91 -0.22 18.65 1.84
CA VAL A 91 -0.77 17.51 1.08
C VAL A 91 -0.39 17.67 -0.38
N THR A 92 0.25 16.67 -0.96
CA THR A 92 0.63 16.65 -2.37
C THR A 92 -0.60 16.43 -3.28
N GLU A 93 -0.40 16.58 -4.59
CA GLU A 93 -1.47 16.38 -5.58
C GLU A 93 -1.79 14.90 -5.85
N GLY A 94 -1.46 14.00 -4.92
CA GLY A 94 -1.78 12.57 -4.96
C GLY A 94 -0.58 11.67 -4.65
N GLN A 95 -0.85 10.37 -4.57
CA GLN A 95 0.14 9.37 -4.14
C GLN A 95 1.38 9.35 -5.06
N ALA A 96 1.19 9.46 -6.38
CA ALA A 96 2.32 9.47 -7.33
C ALA A 96 3.22 10.70 -7.11
N CYS A 97 2.63 11.89 -6.89
CA CYS A 97 3.39 13.09 -6.56
C CYS A 97 4.15 12.94 -5.23
N THR A 98 3.54 12.29 -4.24
CA THR A 98 4.24 11.98 -2.98
C THR A 98 5.46 11.08 -3.25
N CYS A 99 5.31 10.01 -4.02
CA CYS A 99 6.42 9.10 -4.34
C CYS A 99 7.54 9.80 -5.13
N LEU A 100 7.19 10.74 -6.02
CA LEU A 100 8.17 11.51 -6.80
C LEU A 100 9.06 12.44 -5.95
N LEU A 101 8.71 12.71 -4.69
CA LEU A 101 9.61 13.42 -3.76
C LEU A 101 10.89 12.64 -3.48
N ALA A 102 10.85 11.32 -3.65
CA ALA A 102 12.03 10.45 -3.57
C ALA A 102 12.77 10.31 -4.93
N LYS A 103 12.42 11.09 -5.97
CA LYS A 103 12.94 10.94 -7.33
C LYS A 103 14.47 10.80 -7.39
N ASP A 104 15.20 11.63 -6.67
CA ASP A 104 16.67 11.60 -6.67
C ASP A 104 17.25 10.27 -6.14
N LYS A 105 16.47 9.50 -5.38
CA LYS A 105 16.87 8.22 -4.80
C LYS A 105 16.39 7.01 -5.61
N ILE A 106 15.34 7.19 -6.43
CA ILE A 106 14.66 6.09 -7.15
C ILE A 106 14.74 6.19 -8.67
N ASN A 107 15.12 7.33 -9.25
CA ASN A 107 15.24 7.49 -10.70
C ASN A 107 16.54 6.86 -11.23
N ASN A 108 16.62 5.56 -11.18
CA ASN A 108 17.78 4.77 -11.58
C ASN A 108 17.36 3.38 -12.06
N ASP A 109 18.35 2.51 -12.31
CA ASP A 109 18.12 1.13 -12.78
C ASP A 109 17.88 0.13 -11.64
N GLU A 110 17.82 0.55 -10.37
CA GLU A 110 17.45 -0.34 -9.27
C GLU A 110 15.94 -0.62 -9.25
N GLU A 111 15.59 -1.81 -8.78
CA GLU A 111 14.20 -2.18 -8.55
C GLU A 111 13.54 -1.28 -7.51
N LEU A 112 12.28 -0.93 -7.75
CA LEU A 112 11.46 -0.13 -6.87
C LEU A 112 10.18 -0.87 -6.47
N LEU A 113 9.89 -0.92 -5.17
CA LEU A 113 8.59 -1.31 -4.65
C LEU A 113 7.91 -0.08 -4.04
N ILE A 114 6.71 0.26 -4.48
CA ILE A 114 5.84 1.25 -3.83
C ILE A 114 4.76 0.50 -3.09
N ALA A 115 4.53 0.80 -1.81
CA ALA A 115 3.53 0.09 -1.01
C ALA A 115 2.68 1.05 -0.19
N GLY A 116 1.41 0.66 0.07
CA GLY A 116 0.52 1.39 0.95
C GLY A 116 0.94 1.31 2.43
N CYS A 117 0.49 2.26 3.24
CA CYS A 117 0.75 2.30 4.68
C CYS A 117 -0.44 1.80 5.53
N ASP A 118 -1.50 1.28 4.90
CA ASP A 118 -2.81 1.05 5.50
C ASP A 118 -3.47 -0.27 5.09
N ASN A 119 -2.66 -1.23 4.73
CA ASN A 119 -3.09 -2.60 4.45
C ASN A 119 -2.01 -3.61 4.80
N GLY A 120 -2.45 -4.80 5.18
CA GLY A 120 -1.63 -5.98 5.29
C GLY A 120 -1.88 -6.93 4.12
N MET A 121 -0.94 -7.85 3.86
CA MET A 121 -1.08 -8.86 2.83
C MET A 121 -0.23 -10.10 3.10
N ASP A 122 -0.71 -11.25 2.62
CA ASP A 122 0.09 -12.48 2.54
C ASP A 122 0.33 -12.82 1.08
N TYR A 123 1.54 -13.21 0.74
CA TYR A 123 1.90 -13.65 -0.61
C TYR A 123 3.14 -14.54 -0.62
N SER A 124 3.27 -15.35 -1.65
CA SER A 124 4.45 -16.18 -1.89
C SER A 124 5.58 -15.37 -2.49
N LEU A 125 6.72 -15.28 -1.78
CA LEU A 125 7.91 -14.61 -2.28
C LEU A 125 8.49 -15.33 -3.52
N ASP A 126 8.42 -16.65 -3.57
CA ASP A 126 8.92 -17.42 -4.71
C ASP A 126 8.13 -17.11 -5.98
N LYS A 127 6.78 -17.12 -5.90
CA LYS A 127 5.93 -16.74 -7.04
C LYS A 127 6.16 -15.31 -7.50
N PHE A 128 6.39 -14.38 -6.56
CA PHE A 128 6.74 -13.00 -6.89
C PHE A 128 8.09 -12.93 -7.61
N ASN A 129 9.11 -13.66 -7.10
CA ASN A 129 10.43 -13.68 -7.70
C ASN A 129 10.41 -14.27 -9.11
N ASP A 130 9.62 -15.31 -9.36
CA ASP A 130 9.46 -15.89 -10.69
C ASP A 130 8.81 -14.86 -11.65
N LEU A 131 7.74 -14.19 -11.21
CA LEU A 131 6.99 -13.26 -12.05
C LEU A 131 7.80 -12.01 -12.43
N ARG A 132 8.65 -11.49 -11.53
CA ARG A 132 9.45 -10.28 -11.82
C ARG A 132 10.49 -10.46 -12.93
N GLU A 133 10.85 -11.71 -13.27
CA GLU A 133 11.72 -11.99 -14.40
C GLU A 133 10.98 -11.86 -15.76
N GLU A 134 9.64 -11.90 -15.75
CA GLU A 134 8.81 -11.94 -16.96
C GLU A 134 8.29 -10.56 -17.40
N THR A 135 8.38 -9.52 -16.55
CA THR A 135 7.71 -8.25 -16.82
C THR A 135 8.51 -7.06 -16.29
N ASP A 136 8.17 -5.86 -16.75
CA ASP A 136 8.79 -4.61 -16.28
C ASP A 136 8.09 -4.03 -15.05
N VAL A 137 6.78 -4.32 -14.88
CA VAL A 137 5.96 -3.83 -13.77
C VAL A 137 5.03 -4.91 -13.27
N ILE A 138 4.87 -5.00 -11.95
CA ILE A 138 3.90 -5.88 -11.29
C ILE A 138 2.96 -5.03 -10.45
N VAL A 139 1.66 -5.24 -10.65
CA VAL A 139 0.60 -4.65 -9.83
C VAL A 139 0.04 -5.73 -8.91
N PHE A 140 0.15 -5.53 -7.60
CA PHE A 140 -0.41 -6.45 -6.61
C PHE A 140 -1.92 -6.29 -6.56
N THR A 141 -2.63 -7.40 -6.63
CA THR A 141 -4.09 -7.42 -6.67
C THR A 141 -4.66 -8.52 -5.80
N TYR A 142 -5.95 -8.39 -5.48
CA TYR A 142 -6.71 -9.44 -4.81
C TYR A 142 -8.11 -9.57 -5.41
N ARG A 143 -8.72 -10.75 -5.22
CA ARG A 143 -10.09 -11.06 -5.59
C ARG A 143 -10.82 -11.76 -4.45
N ASN A 144 -12.09 -12.07 -4.66
CA ASN A 144 -12.91 -12.89 -3.74
C ASN A 144 -13.05 -12.31 -2.32
N ASN A 145 -12.96 -10.99 -2.16
CA ASN A 145 -13.12 -10.28 -0.89
C ASN A 145 -14.45 -9.51 -0.87
N GLU A 146 -15.24 -9.68 0.20
CA GLU A 146 -16.55 -9.03 0.33
C GLU A 146 -16.46 -7.50 0.47
N SER A 147 -15.36 -6.98 1.02
CA SER A 147 -15.20 -5.54 1.24
C SER A 147 -15.32 -4.71 -0.04
N VAL A 148 -15.00 -5.28 -1.21
CA VAL A 148 -15.10 -4.57 -2.48
C VAL A 148 -16.55 -4.34 -2.93
N CYS A 149 -17.53 -5.11 -2.37
CA CYS A 149 -18.93 -5.00 -2.75
C CYS A 149 -19.64 -3.80 -2.13
N GLU A 150 -19.18 -3.33 -0.96
CA GLU A 150 -19.80 -2.20 -0.26
C GLU A 150 -19.69 -0.90 -1.08
N ASN A 151 -18.52 -0.64 -1.61
CA ASN A 151 -18.29 0.54 -2.46
C ASN A 151 -17.20 0.26 -3.51
N PRO A 152 -17.54 -0.37 -4.64
CA PRO A 152 -16.58 -0.71 -5.68
C PRO A 152 -15.88 0.51 -6.29
N ASN A 153 -16.48 1.70 -6.17
CA ASN A 153 -15.93 2.95 -6.71
C ASN A 153 -14.82 3.58 -5.85
N GLN A 154 -14.43 2.95 -4.74
CA GLN A 154 -13.29 3.43 -3.96
C GLN A 154 -11.96 2.75 -4.30
N TYR A 155 -11.99 1.70 -5.12
CA TYR A 155 -10.81 0.90 -5.49
C TYR A 155 -10.26 1.28 -6.87
N GLY A 156 -9.00 0.88 -7.12
CA GLY A 156 -8.44 0.71 -8.43
C GLY A 156 -8.68 -0.73 -8.91
N TRP A 157 -8.93 -0.91 -10.20
CA TRP A 157 -9.25 -2.19 -10.83
C TRP A 157 -8.40 -2.44 -12.05
N VAL A 158 -8.09 -3.70 -12.33
CA VAL A 158 -7.27 -4.12 -13.45
C VAL A 158 -8.02 -5.14 -14.31
N LYS A 159 -7.97 -4.97 -15.65
CA LYS A 159 -8.31 -6.00 -16.62
C LYS A 159 -7.07 -6.71 -17.08
N VAL A 160 -7.17 -8.02 -17.23
CA VAL A 160 -6.05 -8.86 -17.67
C VAL A 160 -6.46 -9.76 -18.85
N ASP A 161 -5.48 -10.23 -19.59
CA ASP A 161 -5.63 -11.35 -20.53
C ASP A 161 -5.40 -12.72 -19.84
N SER A 162 -5.36 -13.80 -20.62
CA SER A 162 -5.16 -15.17 -20.14
C SER A 162 -3.78 -15.40 -19.48
N ASP A 163 -2.79 -14.56 -19.77
CA ASP A 163 -1.42 -14.66 -19.28
C ASP A 163 -1.13 -13.67 -18.13
N ASN A 164 -2.21 -13.09 -17.57
CA ASN A 164 -2.18 -12.07 -16.52
C ASN A 164 -1.51 -10.75 -16.94
N ASN A 165 -1.32 -10.47 -18.23
CA ASN A 165 -0.87 -9.17 -18.68
C ASN A 165 -1.99 -8.14 -18.49
N ILE A 166 -1.63 -6.96 -18.02
CA ILE A 166 -2.59 -5.85 -17.82
C ILE A 166 -3.00 -5.29 -19.19
N THR A 167 -4.31 -5.32 -19.47
CA THR A 167 -4.91 -4.80 -20.71
C THR A 167 -5.73 -3.54 -20.50
N GLY A 168 -6.00 -3.16 -19.26
CA GLY A 168 -6.75 -1.96 -18.95
C GLY A 168 -6.90 -1.75 -17.45
N LEU A 169 -7.23 -0.50 -17.08
CA LEU A 169 -7.43 -0.07 -15.70
C LEU A 169 -8.71 0.74 -15.57
N SER A 170 -9.29 0.72 -14.38
CA SER A 170 -10.39 1.61 -13.98
C SER A 170 -10.17 2.06 -12.55
N ILE A 171 -9.85 3.34 -12.38
CA ILE A 171 -9.49 3.90 -11.07
C ILE A 171 -10.68 4.68 -10.51
N LYS A 172 -11.05 4.37 -9.26
CA LYS A 172 -12.20 4.97 -8.55
C LYS A 172 -13.53 4.80 -9.29
N LYS A 173 -13.64 3.71 -10.06
CA LYS A 173 -14.87 3.32 -10.76
C LYS A 173 -14.86 1.81 -10.96
N ALA A 174 -15.97 1.14 -10.61
CA ALA A 174 -16.12 -0.30 -10.83
C ALA A 174 -15.86 -0.65 -12.31
N ILE A 175 -15.10 -1.73 -12.54
CA ILE A 175 -14.71 -2.16 -13.89
C ILE A 175 -15.74 -3.13 -14.50
N SER A 176 -16.54 -3.79 -13.64
CA SER A 176 -17.64 -4.68 -14.03
C SER A 176 -18.78 -4.64 -12.99
N ASN A 177 -19.80 -5.47 -13.21
CA ASN A 177 -20.91 -5.67 -12.27
C ASN A 177 -20.63 -6.80 -11.26
N GLU A 178 -19.45 -7.42 -11.31
CA GLU A 178 -19.06 -8.53 -10.44
C GLU A 178 -17.72 -8.21 -9.72
N PRO A 179 -17.66 -7.18 -8.86
CA PRO A 179 -16.41 -6.66 -8.29
C PRO A 179 -15.60 -7.72 -7.53
N LYS A 180 -16.23 -8.75 -6.97
CA LYS A 180 -15.52 -9.86 -6.31
C LYS A 180 -14.66 -10.69 -7.25
N LYS A 181 -15.00 -10.73 -8.54
CA LYS A 181 -14.25 -11.48 -9.56
C LYS A 181 -13.17 -10.64 -10.21
N ASP A 182 -13.25 -9.33 -10.07
CA ASP A 182 -12.31 -8.39 -10.67
C ASP A 182 -11.05 -8.26 -9.82
N HIS A 183 -9.91 -7.96 -10.44
CA HIS A 183 -8.66 -7.69 -9.75
C HIS A 183 -8.68 -6.30 -9.12
N ALA A 184 -8.90 -6.22 -7.80
CA ALA A 184 -8.76 -5.00 -7.02
C ALA A 184 -7.29 -4.73 -6.69
N ILE A 185 -6.81 -3.50 -6.85
CA ILE A 185 -5.42 -3.11 -6.58
C ILE A 185 -5.19 -2.98 -5.07
N VAL A 186 -4.08 -3.54 -4.60
CA VAL A 186 -3.65 -3.53 -3.18
C VAL A 186 -2.92 -2.23 -2.79
N SER A 187 -2.71 -1.30 -3.73
CA SER A 187 -1.81 -0.14 -3.53
C SER A 187 -0.33 -0.54 -3.35
N THR A 188 0.06 -1.66 -3.95
CA THR A 188 1.44 -2.15 -3.98
C THR A 188 1.85 -2.42 -5.42
N PHE A 189 3.02 -1.87 -5.81
CA PHE A 189 3.50 -1.85 -7.20
C PHE A 189 5.00 -2.10 -7.20
N TRP A 190 5.44 -3.08 -7.99
CA TRP A 190 6.86 -3.28 -8.24
C TRP A 190 7.22 -2.82 -9.65
N PHE A 191 8.35 -2.17 -9.77
CA PHE A 191 8.96 -1.73 -11.02
C PHE A 191 10.35 -2.32 -11.13
N LYS A 192 10.68 -2.92 -12.27
CA LYS A 192 12.00 -3.48 -12.58
C LYS A 192 13.10 -2.44 -12.46
N LYS A 193 12.77 -1.17 -12.72
CA LYS A 193 13.62 -0.01 -12.55
C LYS A 193 12.79 1.14 -11.99
N GLY A 194 13.32 1.84 -11.00
CA GLY A 194 12.63 3.01 -10.46
C GLY A 194 12.44 4.12 -11.50
N SER A 195 13.30 4.19 -12.52
CA SER A 195 13.16 5.13 -13.65
C SER A 195 11.86 4.91 -14.44
N ILE A 196 11.34 3.69 -14.54
CA ILE A 196 10.05 3.40 -15.22
C ILE A 196 8.90 4.11 -14.49
N PHE A 197 8.86 4.02 -13.15
CA PHE A 197 7.86 4.73 -12.35
C PHE A 197 7.95 6.25 -12.55
N VAL A 198 9.17 6.79 -12.50
CA VAL A 198 9.40 8.24 -12.64
C VAL A 198 8.95 8.72 -14.01
N GLU A 199 9.36 8.06 -15.10
CA GLU A 199 9.00 8.41 -16.47
C GLU A 199 7.46 8.36 -16.69
N ALA A 200 6.81 7.29 -16.26
CA ALA A 200 5.37 7.12 -16.39
C ALA A 200 4.60 8.18 -15.59
N SER A 201 5.04 8.48 -14.36
CA SER A 201 4.39 9.45 -13.49
C SER A 201 4.59 10.89 -14.02
N GLU A 202 5.76 11.24 -14.53
CA GLU A 202 6.01 12.55 -15.15
C GLU A 202 5.18 12.74 -16.42
N LYS A 203 5.04 11.69 -17.25
CA LYS A 203 4.14 11.70 -18.41
C LYS A 203 2.69 11.92 -18.00
N MET A 204 2.19 11.17 -16.99
CA MET A 204 0.86 11.34 -16.42
C MET A 204 0.60 12.78 -15.97
N ILE A 205 1.56 13.37 -15.25
CA ILE A 205 1.46 14.76 -14.75
C ILE A 205 1.48 15.75 -15.92
N ALA A 206 2.36 15.57 -16.90
CA ALA A 206 2.46 16.45 -18.07
C ALA A 206 1.17 16.44 -18.92
N GLU A 207 0.51 15.29 -19.02
CA GLU A 207 -0.79 15.13 -19.70
C GLU A 207 -1.97 15.56 -18.82
N ASN A 208 -1.73 15.91 -17.55
CA ASN A 208 -2.76 16.24 -16.54
C ASN A 208 -3.84 15.15 -16.42
N ASP A 209 -3.45 13.87 -16.51
CA ASP A 209 -4.35 12.72 -16.43
C ASP A 209 -4.68 12.39 -14.97
N ARG A 210 -5.62 13.14 -14.39
CA ARG A 210 -6.03 13.09 -12.97
C ARG A 210 -7.31 12.30 -12.78
N ILE A 211 -7.39 11.63 -11.65
CA ILE A 211 -8.64 11.04 -11.16
C ILE A 211 -9.02 11.75 -9.85
N ASN A 212 -10.22 12.33 -9.78
CA ASN A 212 -10.69 13.12 -8.62
C ASN A 212 -9.69 14.21 -8.18
N ASN A 213 -9.07 14.90 -9.13
CA ASN A 213 -8.03 15.92 -8.92
C ASN A 213 -6.71 15.41 -8.31
N GLU A 214 -6.50 14.10 -8.24
CA GLU A 214 -5.28 13.49 -7.72
C GLU A 214 -4.56 12.66 -8.78
N PHE A 215 -3.23 12.54 -8.64
CA PHE A 215 -2.37 11.65 -9.41
C PHE A 215 -2.10 10.38 -8.62
N TYR A 216 -2.80 9.29 -8.94
CA TYR A 216 -2.61 7.98 -8.31
C TYR A 216 -1.48 7.20 -8.98
N VAL A 217 -0.77 6.37 -8.20
CA VAL A 217 0.19 5.38 -8.76
C VAL A 217 -0.54 4.37 -9.66
N ASP A 218 -1.77 3.98 -9.28
CA ASP A 218 -2.65 3.14 -10.10
C ASP A 218 -2.78 3.70 -11.53
N GLN A 219 -3.01 5.01 -11.66
CA GLN A 219 -3.17 5.69 -12.96
C GLN A 219 -1.86 5.76 -13.74
N ALA A 220 -0.71 5.84 -13.06
CA ALA A 220 0.60 5.82 -13.73
C ALA A 220 0.84 4.51 -14.49
N ILE A 221 0.20 3.40 -14.11
CA ILE A 221 0.31 2.11 -14.83
C ILE A 221 -0.23 2.20 -16.26
N LYS A 222 -1.26 3.02 -16.53
CA LYS A 222 -1.70 3.31 -17.90
C LYS A 222 -0.55 3.90 -18.72
N HIS A 223 0.17 4.86 -18.15
CA HIS A 223 1.31 5.52 -18.81
C HIS A 223 2.52 4.60 -18.96
N VAL A 224 2.70 3.62 -18.04
CA VAL A 224 3.66 2.51 -18.22
C VAL A 224 3.39 1.76 -19.52
N LEU A 225 2.13 1.35 -19.74
CA LEU A 225 1.71 0.64 -20.97
C LEU A 225 1.84 1.53 -22.22
N ASP A 226 1.46 2.80 -22.14
CA ASP A 226 1.59 3.78 -23.22
C ASP A 226 3.04 4.05 -23.63
N LEU A 227 4.00 3.85 -22.72
CA LEU A 227 5.44 3.93 -22.97
C LEU A 227 6.02 2.63 -23.56
N GLY A 228 5.20 1.57 -23.66
CA GLY A 228 5.59 0.29 -24.24
C GLY A 228 6.20 -0.70 -23.26
N TYR A 229 6.20 -0.41 -21.95
CA TYR A 229 6.62 -1.37 -20.91
C TYR A 229 5.53 -2.42 -20.69
N SER A 230 5.94 -3.62 -20.29
CA SER A 230 5.05 -4.70 -19.90
C SER A 230 4.60 -4.55 -18.45
N ALA A 231 3.34 -4.93 -18.16
CA ALA A 231 2.83 -4.97 -16.81
C ALA A 231 1.95 -6.19 -16.59
N LYS A 232 2.14 -6.89 -15.47
CA LYS A 232 1.36 -8.06 -15.06
C LYS A 232 0.73 -7.85 -13.69
N VAL A 233 -0.35 -8.58 -13.41
CA VAL A 233 -0.89 -8.68 -12.05
C VAL A 233 -0.21 -9.79 -11.27
N PHE A 234 -0.03 -9.53 -9.98
CA PHE A 234 0.33 -10.54 -8.98
C PHE A 234 -0.81 -10.63 -7.98
N GLU A 235 -1.58 -11.73 -8.04
CA GLU A 235 -2.66 -11.96 -7.09
C GLU A 235 -2.10 -12.47 -5.77
N ILE A 236 -2.32 -11.72 -4.70
CA ILE A 236 -1.89 -12.07 -3.35
C ILE A 236 -2.81 -13.12 -2.74
N ASP A 237 -2.28 -13.90 -1.77
CA ASP A 237 -3.03 -14.98 -1.10
C ASP A 237 -4.08 -14.42 -0.12
N ARG A 238 -3.81 -13.29 0.54
CA ARG A 238 -4.72 -12.62 1.48
C ARG A 238 -4.52 -11.11 1.49
N TYR A 239 -5.63 -10.38 1.48
CA TYR A 239 -5.67 -8.93 1.69
C TYR A 239 -6.28 -8.60 3.06
N VAL A 240 -5.65 -7.68 3.78
CA VAL A 240 -6.13 -7.14 5.06
C VAL A 240 -6.21 -5.62 4.95
N GLY A 241 -7.41 -5.07 4.88
CA GLY A 241 -7.62 -3.64 4.69
C GLY A 241 -7.74 -2.88 6.02
N TRP A 242 -7.03 -1.74 6.12
CA TRP A 242 -7.17 -0.76 7.19
C TRP A 242 -7.42 0.65 6.62
N GLY A 243 -7.83 0.71 5.35
CA GLY A 243 -7.98 1.96 4.60
C GLY A 243 -9.11 2.85 5.07
N THR A 244 -10.14 2.27 5.72
CA THR A 244 -11.25 2.99 6.32
C THR A 244 -11.38 2.67 7.81
N PRO A 245 -12.00 3.56 8.63
CA PRO A 245 -12.27 3.25 10.04
C PRO A 245 -13.07 1.96 10.22
N THR A 246 -14.04 1.69 9.35
CA THR A 246 -14.88 0.47 9.42
C THR A 246 -14.04 -0.79 9.19
N ASP A 247 -13.22 -0.82 8.13
CA ASP A 247 -12.35 -1.96 7.86
C ASP A 247 -11.37 -2.19 9.01
N PHE A 248 -10.78 -1.10 9.51
CA PHE A 248 -9.84 -1.12 10.62
C PHE A 248 -10.48 -1.65 11.92
N GLU A 249 -11.66 -1.13 12.30
CA GLU A 249 -12.39 -1.56 13.49
C GLU A 249 -12.81 -3.03 13.37
N ASN A 250 -13.29 -3.47 12.21
CA ASN A 250 -13.63 -4.87 11.95
C ASN A 250 -12.41 -5.78 12.10
N TYR A 251 -11.27 -5.38 11.56
CA TYR A 251 -10.01 -6.12 11.74
C TYR A 251 -9.62 -6.24 13.22
N GLN A 252 -9.57 -5.12 13.94
CA GLN A 252 -9.20 -5.07 15.36
C GLN A 252 -10.12 -5.96 16.20
N ASN A 253 -11.44 -5.86 15.99
CA ASN A 253 -12.43 -6.65 16.70
C ASN A 253 -12.31 -8.15 16.39
N THR A 254 -12.03 -8.51 15.14
CA THR A 254 -11.85 -9.91 14.73
C THR A 254 -10.62 -10.53 15.41
N ILE A 255 -9.48 -9.85 15.38
CA ILE A 255 -8.26 -10.35 16.03
C ILE A 255 -8.47 -10.48 17.54
N LYS A 256 -9.09 -9.47 18.18
CA LYS A 256 -9.38 -9.50 19.61
C LYS A 256 -10.31 -10.67 19.98
N TYR A 257 -11.40 -10.86 19.22
CA TYR A 257 -12.33 -11.97 19.43
C TYR A 257 -11.63 -13.34 19.42
N TRP A 258 -10.81 -13.61 18.42
CA TRP A 258 -10.08 -14.87 18.34
C TRP A 258 -9.03 -15.03 19.44
N LYS A 259 -8.36 -13.96 19.86
CA LYS A 259 -7.44 -14.00 20.98
C LYS A 259 -8.15 -14.35 22.27
N ASP A 260 -9.28 -13.71 22.57
CA ASP A 260 -10.08 -13.98 23.78
C ASP A 260 -10.64 -15.40 23.73
N PHE A 261 -11.09 -15.89 22.57
CA PHE A 261 -11.59 -17.25 22.37
C PHE A 261 -10.53 -18.32 22.71
N TRP A 262 -9.30 -18.18 22.21
CA TRP A 262 -8.22 -19.13 22.48
C TRP A 262 -7.81 -19.14 23.95
N ILE A 263 -7.77 -17.99 24.61
CA ILE A 263 -7.48 -17.93 26.07
C ILE A 263 -8.54 -18.68 26.87
N GLU A 264 -9.83 -18.53 26.53
CA GLU A 264 -10.91 -19.24 27.20
C GLU A 264 -10.89 -20.77 26.95
N GLU A 265 -10.41 -21.23 25.80
CA GLU A 265 -10.24 -22.67 25.51
C GLU A 265 -9.07 -23.26 26.31
N ASP A 266 -7.91 -22.61 26.35
CA ASP A 266 -6.78 -23.06 27.14
C ASP A 266 -7.14 -23.18 28.64
N GLU A 267 -7.88 -22.21 29.18
CA GLU A 267 -8.36 -22.27 30.56
C GLU A 267 -9.40 -23.39 30.81
N ARG A 268 -10.07 -23.89 29.79
CA ARG A 268 -11.02 -25.02 29.91
C ARG A 268 -10.31 -26.36 29.86
N GLU A 269 -9.21 -26.49 29.13
CA GLU A 269 -8.42 -27.72 29.03
C GLU A 269 -7.58 -27.95 30.30
N GLU A 270 -7.23 -26.89 31.05
CA GLU A 270 -6.49 -26.97 32.33
C GLU A 270 -7.38 -27.31 33.55
N LYS A 271 -8.70 -27.42 33.42
CA LYS A 271 -9.68 -27.77 34.45
C LYS A 271 -10.23 -29.18 34.26
#